data_a71524155c66262cd6ec9760af66c6c8
#
_entry.id   a71524155c66262cd6ec9760af66c6c8
#
_cell.length_a   1.000
_cell.length_b   1.000
_cell.length_c   1.000
_cell.angle_alpha   90.00
_cell.angle_beta   90.00
_cell.angle_gamma   90.00
#
_symmetry.space_group_name_H-M   'P 1'
#
loop_
_entity.id
_entity.type
_entity.pdbx_description
1 polymer ?
#
loop_
_entity_poly.entity_id
_entity_poly.type
_entity_poly.pdbx_seq_one_letter_code
_entity_poly.pdbx_strand_id
1 'polypeptide(L)'
;MRAKDHNRSIDADWLSRAFCYEDSVVKPLRYFCLALALLPCMAHAAPELNVGGLYDYLEEGKSTLLKRVRNGGDSTAFVKVSVVELVYDGSAAPREVPLDGLALEQRGLVVSPARLIVPARGMQAVRLLYRGERDKERYYRLRFIPVLPELGDGFAVSEAEAEQYRDSLKAGVNLLAGYGTLLFVRPDQTRYETPIRRQGGALTVTNQGNATVVLDHFRQCQAQDQVCEPATKHHLLPGRTRKFEGQAAKVHQFELQEGSERKAMVLEG
;
A
#
# COMPACT_ATOMS: atom_id res chain seq x y z
N MET A 1 91.46 -33.53 14.83
CA MET A 1 92.46 -32.91 13.93
C MET A 1 91.71 -32.08 12.87
N ARG A 2 91.89 -30.77 12.92
CA ARG A 2 91.72 -29.68 11.96
C ARG A 2 91.11 -30.05 10.59
N ALA A 3 89.93 -29.52 10.25
CA ALA A 3 89.62 -28.22 9.64
C ALA A 3 89.96 -28.15 8.14
N LYS A 4 89.03 -27.79 7.33
CA LYS A 4 89.20 -26.63 6.44
C LYS A 4 87.91 -26.24 5.78
N ASP A 5 87.51 -25.02 6.09
CA ASP A 5 86.43 -24.25 5.43
C ASP A 5 86.71 -24.11 3.93
N HIS A 6 85.69 -24.19 3.11
CA HIS A 6 85.65 -23.52 1.80
C HIS A 6 84.33 -22.81 1.61
N ASN A 7 84.40 -21.55 1.95
CA ASN A 7 83.40 -20.54 1.63
C ASN A 7 83.44 -20.30 0.11
N ARG A 8 82.33 -20.53 -0.58
CA ARG A 8 82.06 -20.00 -1.92
C ARG A 8 80.87 -19.05 -1.85
N SER A 9 81.18 -17.77 -1.89
CA SER A 9 80.26 -16.70 -2.19
C SER A 9 79.68 -16.95 -3.58
N ILE A 10 78.36 -17.09 -3.63
CA ILE A 10 77.59 -17.06 -4.88
C ILE A 10 77.09 -15.64 -5.01
N ASP A 11 77.52 -14.97 -6.07
CA ASP A 11 77.19 -13.58 -6.39
C ASP A 11 75.69 -13.36 -6.54
N ALA A 12 75.18 -12.44 -5.73
CA ALA A 12 73.80 -12.02 -5.65
C ALA A 12 73.42 -10.97 -6.75
N ASP A 13 73.98 -11.08 -7.93
CA ASP A 13 73.85 -10.06 -8.99
C ASP A 13 72.91 -10.50 -10.15
N TRP A 14 72.26 -11.63 -10.04
CA TRP A 14 71.38 -12.15 -11.09
C TRP A 14 69.91 -11.87 -10.89
N LEU A 15 69.50 -11.39 -9.73
CA LEU A 15 68.10 -11.14 -9.38
C LEU A 15 67.67 -9.68 -9.58
N SER A 16 68.58 -8.75 -9.89
CA SER A 16 68.21 -7.32 -10.02
C SER A 16 67.85 -6.87 -11.45
N ARG A 17 67.99 -7.74 -12.47
CA ARG A 17 67.67 -7.38 -13.86
C ARG A 17 66.36 -7.91 -14.42
N ALA A 18 65.58 -8.68 -13.65
CA ALA A 18 64.32 -9.25 -14.12
C ALA A 18 63.06 -8.45 -13.68
N PHE A 19 63.20 -7.36 -12.92
CA PHE A 19 62.07 -6.67 -12.32
C PHE A 19 61.73 -5.27 -12.88
N CYS A 20 62.32 -4.85 -14.00
CA CYS A 20 62.14 -3.50 -14.52
C CYS A 20 61.36 -3.39 -15.85
N TYR A 21 60.66 -4.43 -16.31
CA TYR A 21 59.97 -4.34 -17.61
C TYR A 21 58.44 -4.59 -17.58
N GLU A 22 57.78 -4.64 -16.42
CA GLU A 22 56.36 -4.96 -16.37
C GLU A 22 55.42 -3.84 -15.87
N ASP A 23 55.98 -2.68 -15.51
CA ASP A 23 55.17 -1.64 -14.84
C ASP A 23 54.46 -0.62 -15.76
N SER A 24 54.77 -0.66 -17.08
CA SER A 24 54.23 0.37 -18.00
C SER A 24 52.89 0.01 -18.67
N VAL A 25 52.55 -1.27 -18.78
CA VAL A 25 51.31 -1.70 -19.49
C VAL A 25 50.17 -1.98 -18.51
N VAL A 26 50.45 -2.29 -17.26
CA VAL A 26 49.42 -2.67 -16.25
C VAL A 26 48.77 -1.44 -15.62
N LYS A 27 49.43 -0.30 -15.55
CA LYS A 27 48.89 0.93 -14.95
C LYS A 27 47.70 1.49 -15.71
N PRO A 28 47.67 1.66 -17.03
CA PRO A 28 46.50 2.15 -17.73
C PRO A 28 45.30 1.18 -17.67
N LEU A 29 45.54 -0.13 -17.62
CA LEU A 29 44.50 -1.13 -17.52
C LEU A 29 43.83 -1.12 -16.15
N ARG A 30 44.56 -0.87 -15.05
CA ARG A 30 43.99 -0.71 -13.70
C ARG A 30 43.11 0.52 -13.59
N TYR A 31 43.50 1.65 -14.17
CA TYR A 31 42.67 2.87 -14.18
C TYR A 31 41.42 2.72 -15.10
N PHE A 32 41.55 1.97 -16.19
CA PHE A 32 40.44 1.67 -17.08
C PHE A 32 39.39 0.76 -16.40
N CYS A 33 39.82 -0.27 -15.67
CA CYS A 33 38.91 -1.12 -14.89
C CYS A 33 38.26 -0.37 -13.71
N LEU A 34 39.00 0.57 -13.07
CA LEU A 34 38.44 1.40 -11.99
C LEU A 34 37.44 2.41 -12.49
N ALA A 35 37.63 2.98 -13.70
CA ALA A 35 36.70 3.89 -14.35
C ALA A 35 35.41 3.18 -14.82
N LEU A 36 35.50 1.90 -15.22
CA LEU A 36 34.36 1.10 -15.62
C LEU A 36 33.48 0.69 -14.42
N ALA A 37 34.06 0.57 -13.22
CA ALA A 37 33.34 0.25 -11.99
C ALA A 37 32.55 1.45 -11.42
N LEU A 38 32.76 2.67 -11.92
CA LEU A 38 32.08 3.90 -11.50
C LEU A 38 30.90 4.28 -12.41
N LEU A 39 30.56 3.47 -13.42
CA LEU A 39 29.35 3.68 -14.19
C LEU A 39 28.13 3.44 -13.27
N PRO A 40 27.34 4.49 -12.96
CA PRO A 40 26.13 4.28 -12.17
C PRO A 40 25.22 3.36 -12.95
N CYS A 41 24.96 2.18 -12.40
CA CYS A 41 23.92 1.31 -12.90
C CYS A 41 22.59 2.05 -12.66
N MET A 42 22.05 2.70 -13.69
CA MET A 42 20.74 3.34 -13.64
C MET A 42 19.67 2.26 -13.51
N ALA A 43 19.51 1.72 -12.31
CA ALA A 43 18.40 0.85 -12.00
C ALA A 43 17.10 1.70 -12.06
N HIS A 44 16.31 1.53 -13.10
CA HIS A 44 14.99 2.11 -13.16
C HIS A 44 14.10 1.34 -12.18
N ALA A 45 13.65 2.02 -11.12
CA ALA A 45 12.70 1.44 -10.19
C ALA A 45 11.31 1.35 -10.83
N ALA A 46 10.61 0.25 -10.58
CA ALA A 46 9.22 0.07 -10.98
C ALA A 46 8.32 1.20 -10.43
N PRO A 47 7.12 1.41 -11.01
CA PRO A 47 6.16 2.32 -10.43
C PRO A 47 5.73 1.84 -9.03
N GLU A 48 5.66 2.76 -8.08
CA GLU A 48 5.25 2.51 -6.70
C GLU A 48 3.99 3.34 -6.40
N LEU A 49 2.84 2.66 -6.35
CA LEU A 49 1.57 3.32 -6.11
C LEU A 49 1.32 3.56 -4.63
N ASN A 50 0.72 4.72 -4.34
CA ASN A 50 0.15 5.05 -3.05
C ASN A 50 -1.23 5.70 -3.27
N VAL A 51 -2.27 5.09 -2.72
CA VAL A 51 -3.67 5.53 -2.87
C VAL A 51 -4.18 6.25 -1.62
N GLY A 52 -3.30 6.58 -0.68
CA GLY A 52 -3.67 7.18 0.59
C GLY A 52 -4.37 6.22 1.54
N GLY A 53 -5.37 6.71 2.26
CA GLY A 53 -6.15 5.88 3.17
C GLY A 53 -6.89 4.74 2.46
N LEU A 54 -6.98 3.58 3.12
CA LEU A 54 -7.70 2.42 2.59
C LEU A 54 -9.22 2.49 2.83
N TYR A 55 -9.66 3.42 3.66
CA TYR A 55 -11.06 3.64 4.02
C TYR A 55 -11.41 5.09 3.77
N ASP A 56 -12.43 5.30 2.96
CA ASP A 56 -12.98 6.60 2.62
C ASP A 56 -14.45 6.65 3.05
N TYR A 57 -14.90 7.82 3.48
CA TYR A 57 -16.28 8.02 3.93
C TYR A 57 -16.90 9.18 3.14
N LEU A 58 -18.01 8.91 2.48
CA LEU A 58 -18.82 9.92 1.82
C LEU A 58 -19.97 10.30 2.75
N GLU A 59 -19.82 11.46 3.36
CA GLU A 59 -20.74 11.98 4.37
C GLU A 59 -22.14 12.27 3.79
N GLU A 60 -23.11 12.37 4.66
CA GLU A 60 -24.47 12.83 4.32
C GLU A 60 -24.42 14.15 3.55
N GLY A 61 -25.25 14.29 2.53
CA GLY A 61 -25.32 15.47 1.67
C GLY A 61 -24.15 15.66 0.71
N LYS A 62 -23.11 14.82 0.76
CA LYS A 62 -21.98 14.84 -0.19
C LYS A 62 -22.18 13.79 -1.26
N SER A 63 -22.09 14.19 -2.53
CA SER A 63 -22.17 13.27 -3.67
C SER A 63 -20.82 12.95 -4.31
N THR A 64 -19.76 13.68 -3.94
CA THR A 64 -18.46 13.53 -4.57
C THR A 64 -17.32 13.41 -3.56
N LEU A 65 -16.33 12.61 -3.93
CA LEU A 65 -15.07 12.49 -3.21
C LEU A 65 -13.92 12.44 -4.21
N LEU A 66 -12.83 13.15 -3.91
CA LEU A 66 -11.63 13.16 -4.73
C LEU A 66 -10.56 12.27 -4.08
N LYS A 67 -10.18 11.21 -4.77
CA LYS A 67 -9.12 10.31 -4.31
C LYS A 67 -7.85 10.53 -5.12
N ARG A 68 -6.72 10.72 -4.43
CA ARG A 68 -5.42 10.94 -5.05
C ARG A 68 -4.65 9.64 -5.14
N VAL A 69 -4.04 9.42 -6.30
CA VAL A 69 -3.13 8.30 -6.57
C VAL A 69 -1.76 8.88 -6.86
N ARG A 70 -0.81 8.56 -6.02
CA ARG A 70 0.59 9.01 -6.13
C ARG A 70 1.45 7.87 -6.63
N ASN A 71 2.42 8.19 -7.46
CA ASN A 71 3.46 7.27 -7.88
C ASN A 71 4.78 7.71 -7.25
N GLY A 72 5.34 6.90 -6.35
CA GLY A 72 6.64 7.12 -5.70
C GLY A 72 7.82 6.55 -6.48
N GLY A 73 7.56 5.74 -7.52
CA GLY A 73 8.60 5.11 -8.34
C GLY A 73 9.15 6.02 -9.44
N ASP A 74 10.15 5.53 -10.14
CA ASP A 74 10.89 6.26 -11.18
C ASP A 74 10.38 6.01 -12.59
N SER A 75 9.37 5.14 -12.77
CA SER A 75 8.69 4.90 -14.05
C SER A 75 7.21 5.28 -13.96
N THR A 76 6.62 5.65 -15.11
CA THR A 76 5.18 5.96 -15.20
C THR A 76 4.33 4.74 -14.81
N ALA A 77 3.25 4.95 -14.09
CA ALA A 77 2.26 3.94 -13.76
C ALA A 77 1.01 4.09 -14.62
N PHE A 78 0.59 3.02 -15.29
CA PHE A 78 -0.71 2.91 -15.95
C PHE A 78 -1.64 2.17 -14.98
N VAL A 79 -2.72 2.82 -14.54
CA VAL A 79 -3.58 2.30 -13.49
C VAL A 79 -5.01 2.20 -13.97
N LYS A 80 -5.57 1.00 -13.93
CA LYS A 80 -7.01 0.76 -14.12
C LYS A 80 -7.71 0.84 -12.78
N VAL A 81 -8.79 1.64 -12.71
CA VAL A 81 -9.65 1.73 -11.53
C VAL A 81 -10.95 1.00 -11.82
N SER A 82 -11.26 -0.02 -11.02
CA SER A 82 -12.52 -0.75 -11.08
C SER A 82 -13.30 -0.63 -9.78
N VAL A 83 -14.63 -0.78 -9.86
CA VAL A 83 -15.55 -0.62 -8.72
C VAL A 83 -16.48 -1.81 -8.64
N VAL A 84 -16.66 -2.33 -7.43
CA VAL A 84 -17.70 -3.28 -7.10
C VAL A 84 -18.50 -2.77 -5.90
N GLU A 85 -19.82 -2.95 -5.91
CA GLU A 85 -20.64 -2.76 -4.74
C GLU A 85 -20.57 -4.00 -3.84
N LEU A 86 -20.42 -3.78 -2.53
CA LEU A 86 -20.43 -4.84 -1.53
C LEU A 86 -21.81 -4.91 -0.89
N VAL A 87 -22.58 -5.94 -1.22
CA VAL A 87 -23.93 -6.15 -0.70
C VAL A 87 -23.88 -7.13 0.46
N TYR A 88 -24.25 -6.66 1.64
CA TYR A 88 -24.40 -7.46 2.85
C TYR A 88 -25.84 -7.93 2.99
N ASP A 89 -26.08 -9.22 2.78
CA ASP A 89 -27.39 -9.88 2.84
C ASP A 89 -27.59 -10.77 4.09
N GLY A 90 -26.76 -10.55 5.10
CA GLY A 90 -26.75 -11.36 6.32
C GLY A 90 -25.71 -12.49 6.33
N SER A 91 -25.09 -12.80 5.18
CA SER A 91 -23.99 -13.76 5.10
C SER A 91 -22.71 -13.24 5.78
N ALA A 92 -21.76 -14.14 6.07
CA ALA A 92 -20.48 -13.77 6.70
C ALA A 92 -19.62 -12.87 5.82
N ALA A 93 -19.70 -13.03 4.50
CA ALA A 93 -18.98 -12.23 3.52
C ALA A 93 -19.96 -11.48 2.59
N PRO A 94 -19.63 -10.24 2.18
CA PRO A 94 -20.47 -9.50 1.24
C PRO A 94 -20.38 -10.12 -0.16
N ARG A 95 -21.49 -10.05 -0.90
CA ARG A 95 -21.52 -10.34 -2.32
C ARG A 95 -20.98 -9.14 -3.09
N GLU A 96 -20.03 -9.37 -4.00
CA GLU A 96 -19.50 -8.33 -4.89
C GLU A 96 -20.34 -8.22 -6.15
N VAL A 97 -20.79 -7.00 -6.45
CA VAL A 97 -21.55 -6.68 -7.67
C VAL A 97 -20.70 -5.72 -8.52
N PRO A 98 -20.12 -6.17 -9.64
CA PRO A 98 -19.34 -5.31 -10.53
C PRO A 98 -20.22 -4.22 -11.15
N LEU A 99 -19.72 -2.98 -11.16
CA LEU A 99 -20.43 -1.84 -11.78
C LEU A 99 -19.95 -1.56 -13.21
N ASP A 100 -18.76 -2.02 -13.58
CA ASP A 100 -18.13 -1.67 -14.86
C ASP A 100 -18.93 -2.15 -16.09
N GLY A 101 -19.67 -3.26 -15.96
CA GLY A 101 -20.53 -3.80 -17.01
C GLY A 101 -21.93 -3.18 -17.13
N LEU A 102 -22.30 -2.30 -16.19
CA LEU A 102 -23.61 -1.66 -16.19
C LEU A 102 -23.61 -0.38 -17.05
N ALA A 103 -24.77 -0.01 -17.58
CA ALA A 103 -24.95 1.31 -18.19
C ALA A 103 -24.69 2.41 -17.15
N LEU A 104 -24.21 3.57 -17.59
CA LEU A 104 -23.78 4.65 -16.69
C LEU A 104 -24.87 5.09 -15.73
N GLU A 105 -26.12 5.10 -16.21
CA GLU A 105 -27.32 5.50 -15.47
C GLU A 105 -27.65 4.52 -14.33
N GLN A 106 -27.24 3.27 -14.47
CA GLN A 106 -27.50 2.20 -13.49
C GLN A 106 -26.41 2.10 -12.42
N ARG A 107 -25.30 2.83 -12.59
CA ARG A 107 -24.20 2.81 -11.64
C ARG A 107 -24.49 3.71 -10.45
N GLY A 108 -24.61 3.13 -9.27
CA GLY A 108 -24.73 3.91 -8.02
C GLY A 108 -23.48 4.73 -7.71
N LEU A 109 -22.30 4.26 -8.13
CA LEU A 109 -21.01 4.96 -8.02
C LEU A 109 -20.31 5.01 -9.38
N VAL A 110 -19.90 6.21 -9.79
CA VAL A 110 -19.15 6.48 -11.01
C VAL A 110 -17.74 6.95 -10.66
N VAL A 111 -16.76 6.39 -11.33
CA VAL A 111 -15.32 6.75 -11.18
C VAL A 111 -14.85 7.45 -12.45
N SER A 112 -14.25 8.62 -12.32
CA SER A 112 -13.74 9.38 -13.46
C SER A 112 -12.44 10.12 -13.13
N PRO A 113 -11.38 9.91 -13.94
CA PRO A 113 -11.24 8.91 -14.98
C PRO A 113 -11.07 7.49 -14.39
N ALA A 114 -11.51 6.45 -15.12
CA ALA A 114 -11.32 5.05 -14.73
C ALA A 114 -9.94 4.49 -15.14
N ARG A 115 -9.14 5.30 -15.84
CA ARG A 115 -7.76 5.00 -16.24
C ARG A 115 -6.89 6.19 -15.94
N LEU A 116 -5.75 5.94 -15.30
CA LEU A 116 -4.81 6.98 -14.88
C LEU A 116 -3.44 6.68 -15.49
N ILE A 117 -2.83 7.69 -16.06
CA ILE A 117 -1.40 7.70 -16.36
C ILE A 117 -0.76 8.56 -15.28
N VAL A 118 -0.08 7.93 -14.33
CA VAL A 118 0.55 8.61 -13.20
C VAL A 118 2.05 8.71 -13.48
N PRO A 119 2.57 9.88 -13.81
CA PRO A 119 4.00 10.06 -14.11
C PRO A 119 4.88 9.59 -12.95
N ALA A 120 6.14 9.27 -13.26
CA ALA A 120 7.17 9.04 -12.25
C ALA A 120 7.20 10.20 -11.25
N ARG A 121 7.26 9.89 -9.95
CA ARG A 121 7.24 10.88 -8.86
C ARG A 121 6.03 11.82 -8.87
N GLY A 122 5.01 11.50 -9.68
CA GLY A 122 3.83 12.33 -9.90
C GLY A 122 2.59 11.87 -9.12
N MET A 123 1.48 12.55 -9.41
CA MET A 123 0.19 12.29 -8.79
C MET A 123 -0.93 12.56 -9.79
N GLN A 124 -1.99 11.74 -9.74
CA GLN A 124 -3.25 11.95 -10.43
C GLN A 124 -4.42 11.83 -9.45
N ALA A 125 -5.58 12.34 -9.82
CA ALA A 125 -6.77 12.28 -9.01
C ALA A 125 -7.91 11.58 -9.75
N VAL A 126 -8.67 10.82 -8.97
CA VAL A 126 -9.92 10.17 -9.39
C VAL A 126 -11.06 10.80 -8.65
N ARG A 127 -12.09 11.24 -9.37
CA ARG A 127 -13.36 11.68 -8.78
C ARG A 127 -14.30 10.48 -8.66
N LEU A 128 -14.80 10.27 -7.47
CA LEU A 128 -15.85 9.33 -7.15
C LEU A 128 -17.16 10.14 -7.10
N LEU A 129 -18.13 9.82 -7.94
CA LEU A 129 -19.45 10.45 -7.97
C LEU A 129 -20.50 9.44 -7.60
N TYR A 130 -21.12 9.63 -6.46
CA TYR A 130 -22.25 8.81 -5.98
C TYR A 130 -23.57 9.36 -6.52
N ARG A 131 -24.40 8.47 -7.06
CA ARG A 131 -25.70 8.76 -7.67
C ARG A 131 -26.81 7.83 -7.19
N GLY A 132 -26.48 6.89 -6.29
CA GLY A 132 -27.44 5.93 -5.76
C GLY A 132 -28.37 6.52 -4.71
N GLU A 133 -29.30 5.70 -4.28
CA GLU A 133 -30.19 6.01 -3.16
C GLU A 133 -29.44 5.94 -1.82
N ARG A 134 -29.87 6.76 -0.85
CA ARG A 134 -29.29 6.86 0.49
C ARG A 134 -30.28 6.40 1.60
N ASP A 135 -31.13 5.45 1.25
CA ASP A 135 -32.06 4.78 2.18
C ASP A 135 -31.31 4.03 3.30
N LYS A 136 -30.10 3.56 2.98
CA LYS A 136 -29.19 2.84 3.88
C LYS A 136 -27.76 3.11 3.50
N GLU A 137 -26.83 2.76 4.39
CA GLU A 137 -25.40 2.83 4.10
C GLU A 137 -25.03 1.87 2.97
N ARG A 138 -24.22 2.35 2.01
CA ARG A 138 -23.73 1.57 0.88
C ARG A 138 -22.22 1.43 0.94
N TYR A 139 -21.70 0.32 0.41
CA TYR A 139 -20.31 -0.02 0.51
C TYR A 139 -19.75 -0.34 -0.88
N TYR A 140 -18.60 0.24 -1.20
CA TYR A 140 -17.95 0.02 -2.48
C TYR A 140 -16.48 -0.36 -2.26
N ARG A 141 -16.00 -1.32 -3.04
CA ARG A 141 -14.58 -1.61 -3.14
C ARG A 141 -14.06 -1.02 -4.43
N LEU A 142 -13.08 -0.13 -4.31
CA LEU A 142 -12.31 0.38 -5.43
C LEU A 142 -11.02 -0.39 -5.52
N ARG A 143 -10.64 -0.82 -6.73
CA ARG A 143 -9.37 -1.48 -7.00
C ARG A 143 -8.55 -0.60 -7.93
N PHE A 144 -7.35 -0.26 -7.52
CA PHE A 144 -6.35 0.47 -8.29
C PHE A 144 -5.31 -0.54 -8.75
N ILE A 145 -5.37 -0.94 -10.00
CA ILE A 145 -4.59 -2.05 -10.53
C ILE A 145 -3.60 -1.49 -11.54
N PRO A 146 -2.27 -1.53 -11.25
CA PRO A 146 -1.27 -1.23 -12.25
C PRO A 146 -1.36 -2.28 -13.37
N VAL A 147 -1.32 -1.81 -14.60
CA VAL A 147 -1.44 -2.66 -15.80
C VAL A 147 -0.37 -2.29 -16.82
N LEU A 148 -0.06 -3.23 -17.70
CA LEU A 148 0.67 -2.93 -18.93
C LEU A 148 -0.33 -2.32 -19.92
N PRO A 149 -0.04 -1.13 -20.49
CA PRO A 149 -0.94 -0.54 -21.49
C PRO A 149 -0.97 -1.38 -22.76
N GLU A 150 -2.15 -1.54 -23.33
CA GLU A 150 -2.40 -2.25 -24.59
C GLU A 150 -3.19 -1.35 -25.53
N LEU A 151 -3.09 -1.64 -26.85
CA LEU A 151 -3.90 -0.95 -27.84
C LEU A 151 -5.39 -1.16 -27.57
N GLY A 152 -6.13 -0.05 -27.56
CA GLY A 152 -7.59 -0.07 -27.37
C GLY A 152 -8.06 -0.24 -25.92
N ASP A 153 -7.15 -0.32 -24.96
CA ASP A 153 -7.50 -0.43 -23.53
C ASP A 153 -7.92 0.93 -22.91
N GLY A 154 -7.86 2.01 -23.69
CA GLY A 154 -8.32 3.35 -23.32
C GLY A 154 -7.30 4.23 -22.61
N PHE A 155 -6.02 3.86 -22.59
CA PHE A 155 -4.95 4.75 -22.13
C PHE A 155 -4.46 5.73 -23.20
N ALA A 156 -4.92 5.62 -24.45
CA ALA A 156 -4.54 6.47 -25.57
C ALA A 156 -3.02 6.53 -25.80
N VAL A 157 -2.32 5.41 -25.63
CA VAL A 157 -0.91 5.25 -25.95
C VAL A 157 -0.76 4.57 -27.30
N SER A 158 0.33 4.90 -28.02
CA SER A 158 0.71 4.21 -29.26
C SER A 158 1.29 2.83 -28.96
N GLU A 159 1.30 1.98 -29.97
CA GLU A 159 1.90 0.62 -29.86
C GLU A 159 3.38 0.70 -29.47
N ALA A 160 4.12 1.64 -30.08
CA ALA A 160 5.54 1.87 -29.78
C ALA A 160 5.77 2.27 -28.32
N GLU A 161 4.94 3.16 -27.76
CA GLU A 161 5.01 3.56 -26.35
C GLU A 161 4.66 2.42 -25.42
N ALA A 162 3.64 1.62 -25.74
CA ALA A 162 3.26 0.44 -24.96
C ALA A 162 4.36 -0.62 -24.95
N GLU A 163 5.03 -0.84 -26.09
CA GLU A 163 6.13 -1.78 -26.20
C GLU A 163 7.37 -1.29 -25.47
N GLN A 164 7.74 -0.01 -25.63
CA GLN A 164 8.83 0.60 -24.90
C GLN A 164 8.62 0.51 -23.37
N TYR A 165 7.40 0.77 -22.91
CA TYR A 165 7.06 0.60 -21.49
C TYR A 165 7.22 -0.84 -21.03
N ARG A 166 6.71 -1.80 -21.79
CA ARG A 166 6.84 -3.24 -21.51
C ARG A 166 8.30 -3.67 -21.43
N ASP A 167 9.12 -3.19 -22.36
CA ASP A 167 10.56 -3.51 -22.40
C ASP A 167 11.32 -2.89 -21.22
N SER A 168 10.95 -1.68 -20.80
CA SER A 168 11.54 -1.04 -19.63
C SER A 168 11.30 -1.84 -18.33
N LEU A 169 10.20 -2.59 -18.26
CA LEU A 169 9.88 -3.46 -17.11
C LEU A 169 10.51 -4.84 -17.19
N LYS A 170 11.03 -5.28 -18.34
CA LYS A 170 11.72 -6.58 -18.50
C LYS A 170 13.11 -6.59 -17.87
N ALA A 171 13.73 -5.43 -17.69
CA ALA A 171 15.08 -5.29 -17.15
C ALA A 171 15.09 -5.45 -15.61
N GLY A 172 14.75 -6.65 -15.10
CA GLY A 172 14.77 -6.96 -13.67
C GLY A 172 13.46 -7.55 -13.15
N VAL A 173 13.38 -7.75 -11.83
CA VAL A 173 12.14 -8.17 -11.16
C VAL A 173 11.35 -6.93 -10.77
N ASN A 174 10.25 -6.68 -11.49
CA ASN A 174 9.35 -5.57 -11.22
C ASN A 174 8.05 -6.07 -10.56
N LEU A 175 7.78 -5.61 -9.35
CA LEU A 175 6.56 -5.91 -8.61
C LEU A 175 5.53 -4.81 -8.83
N LEU A 176 4.45 -5.10 -9.54
CA LEU A 176 3.31 -4.20 -9.70
C LEU A 176 2.27 -4.50 -8.62
N ALA A 177 2.27 -3.74 -7.55
CA ALA A 177 1.32 -3.90 -6.45
C ALA A 177 0.04 -3.08 -6.70
N GLY A 178 -1.12 -3.77 -6.72
CA GLY A 178 -2.43 -3.14 -6.74
C GLY A 178 -2.99 -2.89 -5.34
N TYR A 179 -3.93 -1.94 -5.22
CA TYR A 179 -4.57 -1.58 -3.96
C TYR A 179 -6.09 -1.72 -4.04
N GLY A 180 -6.69 -2.28 -2.98
CA GLY A 180 -8.11 -2.26 -2.74
C GLY A 180 -8.46 -1.28 -1.63
N THR A 181 -9.37 -0.35 -1.88
CA THR A 181 -9.89 0.58 -0.86
C THR A 181 -11.38 0.43 -0.70
N LEU A 182 -11.92 0.78 0.46
CA LEU A 182 -13.35 0.73 0.75
C LEU A 182 -13.89 2.14 0.88
N LEU A 183 -15.00 2.40 0.18
CA LEU A 183 -15.80 3.61 0.33
C LEU A 183 -17.10 3.26 1.04
N PHE A 184 -17.36 3.96 2.14
CA PHE A 184 -18.60 3.94 2.90
C PHE A 184 -19.42 5.16 2.49
N VAL A 185 -20.61 4.94 1.95
CA VAL A 185 -21.54 6.02 1.60
C VAL A 185 -22.62 6.05 2.66
N ARG A 186 -22.64 7.11 3.46
CA ARG A 186 -23.58 7.27 4.55
C ARG A 186 -25.01 7.51 4.05
N PRO A 187 -26.01 6.99 4.77
CA PRO A 187 -27.41 7.25 4.46
C PRO A 187 -27.75 8.71 4.72
N ASP A 188 -28.89 9.15 4.18
CA ASP A 188 -29.54 10.36 4.65
C ASP A 188 -30.07 10.12 6.08
N GLN A 189 -30.10 11.16 6.92
CA GLN A 189 -30.43 11.07 8.33
C GLN A 189 -29.57 10.07 9.10
N THR A 190 -28.26 10.22 8.97
CA THR A 190 -27.28 9.40 9.67
C THR A 190 -27.48 9.45 11.19
N ARG A 191 -27.58 8.27 11.82
CA ARG A 191 -27.77 8.12 13.26
C ARG A 191 -26.75 7.14 13.83
N TYR A 192 -26.09 7.53 14.89
CA TYR A 192 -25.16 6.69 15.64
C TYR A 192 -25.78 6.31 16.98
N GLU A 193 -25.61 5.05 17.34
CA GLU A 193 -26.00 4.49 18.62
C GLU A 193 -25.13 3.27 18.90
N THR A 194 -24.13 3.43 19.77
CA THR A 194 -23.10 2.42 19.98
C THR A 194 -23.01 1.99 21.45
N PRO A 195 -23.99 1.16 21.96
CA PRO A 195 -23.90 0.62 23.30
C PRO A 195 -22.68 -0.27 23.46
N ILE A 196 -21.96 -0.02 24.56
CA ILE A 196 -20.77 -0.76 24.96
C ILE A 196 -21.06 -1.44 26.28
N ARG A 197 -20.87 -2.77 26.34
CA ARG A 197 -21.11 -3.57 27.55
C ARG A 197 -19.83 -4.30 27.92
N ARG A 198 -19.60 -4.43 29.22
CA ARG A 198 -18.48 -5.19 29.79
C ARG A 198 -19.04 -6.30 30.66
N GLN A 199 -18.47 -7.49 30.54
CA GLN A 199 -18.85 -8.62 31.36
C GLN A 199 -17.66 -9.60 31.48
N GLY A 200 -17.17 -9.82 32.70
CA GLY A 200 -16.10 -10.80 32.96
C GLY A 200 -14.80 -10.51 32.19
N GLY A 201 -14.43 -9.24 32.04
CA GLY A 201 -13.25 -8.81 31.27
C GLY A 201 -13.48 -8.71 29.76
N ALA A 202 -14.56 -9.26 29.21
CA ALA A 202 -14.93 -9.15 27.81
C ALA A 202 -15.61 -7.81 27.51
N LEU A 203 -15.29 -7.23 26.34
CA LEU A 203 -15.90 -6.04 25.82
C LEU A 203 -16.82 -6.39 24.65
N THR A 204 -18.09 -6.00 24.73
CA THR A 204 -19.06 -6.17 23.64
C THR A 204 -19.49 -4.81 23.15
N VAL A 205 -19.31 -4.54 21.86
CA VAL A 205 -19.71 -3.31 21.19
C VAL A 205 -20.76 -3.65 20.14
N THR A 206 -21.89 -2.96 20.18
CA THR A 206 -23.00 -3.15 19.23
C THR A 206 -23.25 -1.82 18.50
N ASN A 207 -23.41 -1.87 17.18
CA ASN A 207 -23.85 -0.73 16.41
C ASN A 207 -25.37 -0.83 16.18
N GLN A 208 -26.15 -0.03 16.90
CA GLN A 208 -27.61 0.10 16.76
C GLN A 208 -28.00 1.28 15.86
N GLY A 209 -27.01 2.00 15.34
CA GLY A 209 -27.22 3.07 14.37
C GLY A 209 -27.45 2.55 12.95
N ASN A 210 -27.48 3.47 11.98
CA ASN A 210 -27.67 3.18 10.56
C ASN A 210 -26.42 3.49 9.70
N ALA A 211 -25.30 3.84 10.34
CA ALA A 211 -24.02 4.06 9.69
C ALA A 211 -22.90 3.33 10.44
N THR A 212 -21.85 2.94 9.73
CA THR A 212 -20.68 2.25 10.28
C THR A 212 -19.97 3.11 11.31
N VAL A 213 -19.68 2.51 12.46
CA VAL A 213 -18.82 3.06 13.50
C VAL A 213 -17.43 2.43 13.43
N VAL A 214 -16.42 3.15 13.87
CA VAL A 214 -15.03 2.68 13.83
C VAL A 214 -14.44 2.68 15.24
N LEU A 215 -13.86 1.53 15.61
CA LEU A 215 -13.00 1.43 16.77
C LEU A 215 -11.56 1.55 16.25
N ASP A 216 -11.02 2.75 16.31
CA ASP A 216 -9.66 3.02 15.82
C ASP A 216 -8.63 2.87 16.91
N HIS A 217 -7.41 2.50 16.53
CA HIS A 217 -6.31 2.27 17.47
C HIS A 217 -6.69 1.31 18.61
N PHE A 218 -7.58 0.34 18.32
CA PHE A 218 -8.03 -0.62 19.31
C PHE A 218 -6.86 -1.52 19.75
N ARG A 219 -6.62 -1.57 21.05
CA ARG A 219 -5.58 -2.39 21.66
C ARG A 219 -6.00 -2.85 23.06
N GLN A 220 -5.45 -3.97 23.48
CA GLN A 220 -5.53 -4.45 24.86
C GLN A 220 -4.20 -4.19 25.54
N CYS A 221 -4.24 -3.58 26.72
CA CYS A 221 -3.07 -3.24 27.52
C CYS A 221 -3.14 -3.95 28.86
N GLN A 222 -2.00 -4.36 29.41
CA GLN A 222 -1.93 -4.82 30.79
C GLN A 222 -2.05 -3.61 31.74
N ALA A 223 -2.87 -3.75 32.78
CA ALA A 223 -3.14 -2.64 33.68
C ALA A 223 -1.90 -2.20 34.51
N GLN A 224 -0.99 -3.14 34.80
CA GLN A 224 0.14 -2.89 35.70
C GLN A 224 1.32 -2.21 35.05
N ASP A 225 1.70 -2.60 33.82
CA ASP A 225 2.93 -2.15 33.14
C ASP A 225 2.68 -1.41 31.83
N GLN A 226 1.42 -1.19 31.46
CA GLN A 226 0.97 -0.53 30.23
C GLN A 226 1.51 -1.17 28.94
N VAL A 227 1.94 -2.43 28.99
CA VAL A 227 2.31 -3.18 27.79
C VAL A 227 1.06 -3.46 26.98
N CYS A 228 1.01 -2.94 25.75
CA CYS A 228 -0.15 -3.04 24.87
C CYS A 228 0.11 -3.95 23.67
N GLU A 229 -0.93 -4.64 23.24
CA GLU A 229 -0.95 -5.34 21.96
C GLU A 229 -0.88 -4.32 20.78
N PRO A 230 -0.43 -4.74 19.58
CA PRO A 230 -0.46 -3.87 18.41
C PRO A 230 -1.85 -3.30 18.15
N ALA A 231 -1.92 -2.01 17.82
CA ALA A 231 -3.18 -1.33 17.55
C ALA A 231 -3.85 -1.88 16.27
N THR A 232 -5.15 -2.09 16.35
CA THR A 232 -5.98 -2.56 15.22
C THR A 232 -7.12 -1.58 14.95
N LYS A 233 -7.71 -1.65 13.76
CA LYS A 233 -8.88 -0.87 13.36
C LYS A 233 -10.04 -1.81 13.05
N HIS A 234 -11.20 -1.54 13.65
CA HIS A 234 -12.40 -2.34 13.44
C HIS A 234 -13.55 -1.47 12.96
N HIS A 235 -14.13 -1.85 11.82
CA HIS A 235 -15.36 -1.28 11.31
C HIS A 235 -16.53 -2.14 11.77
N LEU A 236 -17.49 -1.52 12.44
CA LEU A 236 -18.70 -2.19 12.91
C LEU A 236 -19.89 -1.63 12.15
N LEU A 237 -20.38 -2.42 11.19
CA LEU A 237 -21.48 -2.06 10.31
C LEU A 237 -22.81 -1.97 11.11
N PRO A 238 -23.82 -1.27 10.61
CA PRO A 238 -25.16 -1.23 11.22
C PRO A 238 -25.70 -2.62 11.56
N GLY A 239 -26.26 -2.73 12.76
CA GLY A 239 -26.85 -3.97 13.30
C GLY A 239 -25.83 -5.04 13.73
N ARG A 240 -24.53 -4.79 13.61
CA ARG A 240 -23.50 -5.77 13.97
C ARG A 240 -23.05 -5.59 15.42
N THR A 241 -22.70 -6.71 16.03
CA THR A 241 -22.11 -6.79 17.36
C THR A 241 -20.74 -7.42 17.24
N ARG A 242 -19.78 -6.89 17.95
CA ARG A 242 -18.43 -7.47 18.08
C ARG A 242 -18.08 -7.66 19.55
N LYS A 243 -17.62 -8.86 19.87
CA LYS A 243 -17.11 -9.20 21.17
C LYS A 243 -15.59 -9.30 21.10
N PHE A 244 -14.94 -8.64 22.05
CA PHE A 244 -13.51 -8.74 22.28
C PHE A 244 -13.31 -9.49 23.58
N GLU A 245 -12.70 -10.66 23.49
CA GLU A 245 -12.36 -11.42 24.69
C GLU A 245 -11.25 -10.68 25.42
N GLY A 246 -11.39 -10.58 26.71
CA GLY A 246 -10.41 -9.97 27.60
C GLY A 246 -10.14 -10.85 28.81
N GLN A 247 -9.00 -10.63 29.45
CA GLN A 247 -8.67 -11.20 30.74
C GLN A 247 -8.98 -10.15 31.81
N ALA A 248 -9.39 -10.58 33.00
CA ALA A 248 -9.41 -9.71 34.17
C ALA A 248 -8.02 -9.08 34.36
N ALA A 249 -7.93 -7.77 34.57
CA ALA A 249 -6.71 -6.97 34.60
C ALA A 249 -6.16 -6.49 33.24
N LYS A 250 -6.86 -6.68 32.13
CA LYS A 250 -6.54 -5.98 30.88
C LYS A 250 -7.43 -4.75 30.70
N VAL A 251 -6.86 -3.70 30.08
CA VAL A 251 -7.55 -2.46 29.75
C VAL A 251 -7.74 -2.40 28.24
N HIS A 252 -8.96 -2.15 27.77
CA HIS A 252 -9.23 -1.90 26.37
C HIS A 252 -9.12 -0.42 26.09
N GLN A 253 -8.28 -0.03 25.13
CA GLN A 253 -8.09 1.35 24.71
C GLN A 253 -8.40 1.48 23.22
N PHE A 254 -9.19 2.46 22.84
CA PHE A 254 -9.51 2.75 21.44
C PHE A 254 -10.10 4.16 21.29
N GLU A 255 -10.16 4.64 20.08
CA GLU A 255 -10.93 5.82 19.69
C GLU A 255 -12.22 5.35 19.02
N LEU A 256 -13.37 5.66 19.63
CA LEU A 256 -14.67 5.46 19.00
C LEU A 256 -14.93 6.61 18.03
N GLN A 257 -15.12 6.28 16.74
CA GLN A 257 -15.44 7.26 15.70
C GLN A 257 -16.89 7.06 15.23
N GLU A 258 -17.70 8.05 15.44
CA GLU A 258 -19.10 8.15 15.02
C GLU A 258 -19.22 9.38 14.12
N GLY A 259 -19.11 9.18 12.81
CA GLY A 259 -19.03 10.28 11.86
C GLY A 259 -17.75 11.10 12.02
N SER A 260 -17.91 12.39 12.23
CA SER A 260 -16.82 13.32 12.53
C SER A 260 -16.46 13.33 14.02
N GLU A 261 -17.30 12.80 14.88
CA GLU A 261 -17.05 12.74 16.32
C GLU A 261 -16.02 11.63 16.64
N ARG A 262 -15.12 11.95 17.56
CA ARG A 262 -14.08 11.05 18.04
C ARG A 262 -14.02 11.09 19.56
N LYS A 263 -14.13 9.92 20.17
CA LYS A 263 -14.12 9.78 21.63
C LYS A 263 -13.08 8.75 22.05
N ALA A 264 -12.10 9.19 22.81
CA ALA A 264 -11.14 8.29 23.43
C ALA A 264 -11.83 7.44 24.50
N MET A 265 -11.67 6.13 24.42
CA MET A 265 -12.23 5.16 25.34
C MET A 265 -11.13 4.39 26.02
N VAL A 266 -11.18 4.37 27.37
CA VAL A 266 -10.31 3.54 28.21
C VAL A 266 -11.24 2.76 29.13
N LEU A 267 -11.28 1.46 28.96
CA LEU A 267 -12.23 0.59 29.67
C LEU A 267 -11.43 -0.52 30.38
N GLU A 268 -11.42 -0.45 31.69
CA GLU A 268 -10.81 -1.48 32.53
C GLU A 268 -11.59 -2.81 32.42
N GLY A 269 -10.88 -3.92 32.34
CA GLY A 269 -11.46 -5.26 32.22
C GLY A 269 -12.03 -5.81 33.52
#